data_2300eb324f389bde7ea82856a5fba2cf
#
_entry.id   2300eb324f389bde7ea82856a5fba2cf
#
_cell.length_a   1.000
_cell.length_b   1.000
_cell.length_c   1.000
_cell.angle_alpha   90.00
_cell.angle_beta   90.00
_cell.angle_gamma   90.00
#
_symmetry.space_group_name_H-M   'P 1'
#
loop_
_entity.id
_entity.type
_entity.pdbx_description
1 polymer ?
#
loop_
_entity_poly.entity_id
_entity_poly.type
_entity_poly.pdbx_seq_one_letter_code
_entity_poly.pdbx_strand_id
1 'polypeptide(L)'
;MITSAALVFTVLATSPVADIQKVNETDRARALVKQLGDRNFKVRDAAERELIELGTASLDALKEGEQSTDVHVIDRCRALQPMIRELTLRRRIDDFIANKGEVNPKDLPLAETFLKSTGDTKEARTLFADVLTRHSSLLDLIARDKKKGLDQFTTYCQEVAQRMQFVRGVDPMAQRMNITQSDVSMYMLIAIELSADKTGRVASNAYPFLQAPSLKETLAKDTPENLPFKKLFMVWLEKEPQPHMVHQALQIAVDVKMKEAVPILLNAVKNKTTPIYSRAQTALLLAKVGEKEHLKEIEPLLEDKTVVGNFGVNNKQGTVQMRDVALAVSIKLNGQKMADYDFDVMQGSDENLYQSYIYCAFSSSEKRDAAHAKFKEWKAKQEKK
;
A
#
# COMPACT_ATOMS: atom_id res chain seq x y z
N MET A 1 -5.29 -26.43 -48.32
CA MET A 1 -6.19 -25.30 -48.06
C MET A 1 -5.46 -24.34 -47.14
N ILE A 2 -4.99 -23.25 -47.69
CA ILE A 2 -4.23 -22.23 -46.97
C ILE A 2 -5.18 -21.09 -46.69
N THR A 3 -5.52 -20.87 -45.42
CA THR A 3 -6.36 -19.74 -44.97
C THR A 3 -5.46 -18.60 -44.57
N SER A 4 -5.43 -17.57 -45.41
CA SER A 4 -4.77 -16.27 -45.08
C SER A 4 -5.56 -15.54 -44.02
N ALA A 5 -4.90 -15.23 -42.87
CA ALA A 5 -5.41 -14.31 -41.89
C ALA A 5 -5.02 -12.89 -42.28
N ALA A 6 -6.01 -12.07 -42.61
CA ALA A 6 -5.80 -10.62 -42.85
C ALA A 6 -5.63 -9.89 -41.56
N LEU A 7 -4.44 -9.28 -41.36
CA LEU A 7 -4.14 -8.37 -40.24
C LEU A 7 -4.78 -7.00 -40.54
N VAL A 8 -5.83 -6.64 -39.84
CA VAL A 8 -6.42 -5.29 -39.90
C VAL A 8 -5.63 -4.37 -39.03
N PHE A 9 -4.81 -3.52 -39.62
CA PHE A 9 -4.19 -2.38 -38.95
C PHE A 9 -5.24 -1.26 -38.76
N THR A 10 -5.73 -1.10 -37.55
CA THR A 10 -6.53 0.08 -37.18
C THR A 10 -5.59 1.25 -36.92
N VAL A 11 -5.38 2.09 -37.91
CA VAL A 11 -4.73 3.39 -37.75
C VAL A 11 -5.72 4.29 -36.98
N LEU A 12 -5.42 4.60 -35.73
CA LEU A 12 -6.11 5.63 -34.96
C LEU A 12 -5.80 7.00 -35.60
N ALA A 13 -6.69 7.45 -36.48
CA ALA A 13 -6.65 8.78 -37.05
C ALA A 13 -7.00 9.77 -35.94
N THR A 14 -6.01 10.55 -35.50
CA THR A 14 -6.24 11.76 -34.69
C THR A 14 -7.10 12.71 -35.52
N SER A 15 -8.20 13.20 -34.96
CA SER A 15 -9.14 14.07 -35.65
C SER A 15 -8.47 15.37 -36.05
N PRO A 16 -8.48 15.77 -37.34
CA PRO A 16 -7.81 16.99 -37.81
C PRO A 16 -8.32 18.29 -37.14
N VAL A 17 -9.52 18.26 -36.56
CA VAL A 17 -10.10 19.38 -35.82
C VAL A 17 -9.33 19.68 -34.51
N ALA A 18 -8.88 18.65 -33.79
CA ALA A 18 -8.13 18.82 -32.54
C ALA A 18 -6.73 19.45 -32.80
N ASP A 19 -6.09 19.12 -33.91
CA ASP A 19 -4.80 19.70 -34.29
C ASP A 19 -4.92 21.17 -34.70
N ILE A 20 -5.98 21.55 -35.42
CA ILE A 20 -6.23 22.95 -35.81
C ILE A 20 -6.54 23.80 -34.57
N GLN A 21 -7.30 23.30 -33.62
CA GLN A 21 -7.63 24.02 -32.39
C GLN A 21 -6.40 24.24 -31.51
N LYS A 22 -5.54 23.25 -31.40
CA LYS A 22 -4.29 23.31 -30.64
C LYS A 22 -3.28 24.29 -31.23
N VAL A 23 -3.16 24.38 -32.55
CA VAL A 23 -2.31 25.36 -33.25
C VAL A 23 -2.82 26.77 -32.98
N ASN A 24 -4.14 26.99 -33.00
CA ASN A 24 -4.74 28.30 -32.74
C ASN A 24 -4.52 28.77 -31.28
N GLU A 25 -4.61 27.85 -30.30
CA GLU A 25 -4.35 28.17 -28.89
C GLU A 25 -2.87 28.52 -28.64
N THR A 26 -1.93 27.82 -29.29
CA THR A 26 -0.51 28.10 -29.17
C THR A 26 -0.13 29.47 -29.74
N ASP A 27 -0.66 29.83 -30.90
CA ASP A 27 -0.41 31.15 -31.50
C ASP A 27 -1.06 32.27 -30.68
N ARG A 28 -2.25 32.04 -30.12
CA ARG A 28 -2.89 32.95 -29.17
C ARG A 28 -2.04 33.15 -27.92
N ALA A 29 -1.50 32.05 -27.34
CA ALA A 29 -0.61 32.12 -26.18
C ALA A 29 0.65 32.94 -26.46
N ARG A 30 1.30 32.76 -27.63
CA ARG A 30 2.47 33.58 -28.04
C ARG A 30 2.11 35.06 -28.17
N ALA A 31 0.96 35.40 -28.70
CA ALA A 31 0.50 36.78 -28.79
C ALA A 31 0.26 37.39 -27.38
N LEU A 32 -0.31 36.65 -26.47
CA LEU A 32 -0.52 37.06 -25.08
C LEU A 32 0.79 37.27 -24.33
N VAL A 33 1.77 36.38 -24.52
CA VAL A 33 3.10 36.52 -23.90
C VAL A 33 3.76 37.83 -24.30
N LYS A 34 3.64 38.30 -25.58
CA LYS A 34 4.15 39.61 -26.01
C LYS A 34 3.43 40.77 -25.26
N GLN A 35 2.13 40.60 -24.92
CA GLN A 35 1.37 41.60 -24.20
C GLN A 35 1.75 41.70 -22.72
N LEU A 36 2.44 40.71 -22.17
CA LEU A 36 2.98 40.78 -20.79
C LEU A 36 3.97 41.91 -20.56
N GLY A 37 4.59 42.41 -21.64
CA GLY A 37 5.50 43.56 -21.63
C GLY A 37 4.84 44.90 -21.99
N ASP A 38 3.49 44.96 -22.20
CA ASP A 38 2.80 46.20 -22.57
C ASP A 38 2.95 47.27 -21.48
N ARG A 39 3.02 48.52 -21.88
CA ARG A 39 3.10 49.67 -20.95
C ARG A 39 1.82 49.84 -20.14
N ASN A 40 0.65 49.45 -20.70
CA ASN A 40 -0.63 49.53 -20.02
C ASN A 40 -0.83 48.32 -19.09
N PHE A 41 -1.01 48.63 -17.81
CA PHE A 41 -1.26 47.59 -16.80
C PHE A 41 -2.50 46.73 -17.13
N LYS A 42 -3.60 47.33 -17.63
CA LYS A 42 -4.82 46.59 -17.97
C LYS A 42 -4.61 45.56 -19.06
N VAL A 43 -3.71 45.84 -20.05
CA VAL A 43 -3.38 44.91 -21.11
C VAL A 43 -2.58 43.73 -20.54
N ARG A 44 -1.60 44.03 -19.69
CA ARG A 44 -0.81 42.98 -19.02
C ARG A 44 -1.67 42.05 -18.15
N ASP A 45 -2.55 42.62 -17.34
CA ASP A 45 -3.45 41.88 -16.45
C ASP A 45 -4.48 41.02 -17.24
N ALA A 46 -4.98 41.53 -18.35
CA ALA A 46 -5.83 40.75 -19.25
C ALA A 46 -5.08 39.60 -19.90
N ALA A 47 -3.84 39.82 -20.36
CA ALA A 47 -3.00 38.78 -20.94
C ALA A 47 -2.65 37.67 -19.92
N GLU A 48 -2.34 38.05 -18.67
CA GLU A 48 -2.10 37.06 -17.59
C GLU A 48 -3.33 36.19 -17.35
N ARG A 49 -4.53 36.77 -17.24
CA ARG A 49 -5.75 35.98 -17.03
C ARG A 49 -6.03 35.05 -18.19
N GLU A 50 -5.91 35.52 -19.43
CA GLU A 50 -6.12 34.66 -20.60
C GLU A 50 -5.08 33.52 -20.70
N LEU A 51 -3.81 33.78 -20.36
CA LEU A 51 -2.77 32.74 -20.30
C LEU A 51 -3.11 31.68 -19.23
N ILE A 52 -3.65 32.08 -18.07
CA ILE A 52 -4.13 31.19 -17.02
C ILE A 52 -5.34 30.38 -17.50
N GLU A 53 -6.26 30.98 -18.23
CA GLU A 53 -7.43 30.30 -18.81
C GLU A 53 -7.04 29.27 -19.87
N LEU A 54 -6.04 29.58 -20.72
CA LEU A 54 -5.48 28.63 -21.70
C LEU A 54 -4.78 27.44 -21.03
N GLY A 55 -4.41 27.56 -19.76
CA GLY A 55 -3.82 26.48 -18.99
C GLY A 55 -2.54 25.91 -19.61
N THR A 56 -2.44 24.59 -19.76
CA THR A 56 -1.23 23.92 -20.29
C THR A 56 -0.87 24.34 -21.73
N ALA A 57 -1.82 24.77 -22.54
CA ALA A 57 -1.56 25.25 -23.90
C ALA A 57 -0.68 26.50 -23.94
N SER A 58 -0.62 27.28 -22.85
CA SER A 58 0.23 28.47 -22.74
C SER A 58 1.66 28.17 -22.29
N LEU A 59 1.98 26.99 -21.76
CA LEU A 59 3.28 26.71 -21.11
C LEU A 59 4.46 26.79 -22.07
N ASP A 60 4.32 26.32 -23.29
CA ASP A 60 5.41 26.38 -24.30
C ASP A 60 5.67 27.85 -24.70
N ALA A 61 4.63 28.64 -24.91
CA ALA A 61 4.78 30.06 -25.20
C ALA A 61 5.42 30.84 -24.03
N LEU A 62 5.04 30.51 -22.78
CA LEU A 62 5.66 31.11 -21.59
C LEU A 62 7.16 30.73 -21.47
N LYS A 63 7.50 29.49 -21.80
CA LYS A 63 8.90 29.05 -21.82
C LYS A 63 9.72 29.77 -22.93
N GLU A 64 9.12 29.98 -24.10
CA GLU A 64 9.71 30.83 -25.16
C GLU A 64 9.89 32.28 -24.68
N GLY A 65 8.89 32.81 -23.92
CA GLY A 65 8.91 34.15 -23.33
C GLY A 65 10.03 34.39 -22.31
N GLU A 66 10.55 33.37 -21.67
CA GLU A 66 11.74 33.47 -20.79
C GLU A 66 13.01 33.87 -21.56
N GLN A 67 13.02 33.73 -22.88
CA GLN A 67 14.13 34.17 -23.76
C GLN A 67 13.92 35.57 -24.29
N SER A 68 12.93 36.32 -23.79
CA SER A 68 12.68 37.70 -24.18
C SER A 68 13.86 38.62 -23.82
N THR A 69 14.00 39.75 -24.52
CA THR A 69 14.91 40.83 -24.13
C THR A 69 14.30 41.76 -23.05
N ASP A 70 12.99 41.66 -22.81
CA ASP A 70 12.28 42.43 -21.80
C ASP A 70 12.25 41.64 -20.48
N VAL A 71 12.94 42.18 -19.46
CA VAL A 71 13.03 41.59 -18.10
C VAL A 71 11.65 41.42 -17.47
N HIS A 72 10.72 42.35 -17.72
CA HIS A 72 9.36 42.25 -17.16
C HIS A 72 8.58 41.05 -17.75
N VAL A 73 8.78 40.75 -19.04
CA VAL A 73 8.19 39.56 -19.67
C VAL A 73 8.78 38.30 -19.09
N ILE A 74 10.12 38.25 -18.92
CA ILE A 74 10.83 37.11 -18.35
C ILE A 74 10.27 36.78 -16.94
N ASP A 75 10.23 37.79 -16.06
CA ASP A 75 9.81 37.59 -14.67
C ASP A 75 8.35 37.12 -14.58
N ARG A 76 7.45 37.69 -15.41
CA ARG A 76 6.06 37.28 -15.48
C ARG A 76 5.91 35.86 -16.01
N CYS A 77 6.63 35.50 -17.06
CA CYS A 77 6.62 34.13 -17.60
C CYS A 77 7.07 33.11 -16.55
N ARG A 78 8.12 33.40 -15.80
CA ARG A 78 8.58 32.56 -14.69
C ARG A 78 7.57 32.43 -13.56
N ALA A 79 6.88 33.51 -13.22
CA ALA A 79 5.86 33.51 -12.17
C ALA A 79 4.59 32.75 -12.59
N LEU A 80 4.18 32.88 -13.85
CA LEU A 80 2.94 32.28 -14.35
C LEU A 80 3.02 30.76 -14.53
N GLN A 81 4.17 30.22 -14.97
CA GLN A 81 4.28 28.79 -15.24
C GLN A 81 3.93 27.87 -14.06
N PRO A 82 4.49 28.06 -12.84
CA PRO A 82 4.12 27.24 -11.69
C PRO A 82 2.66 27.40 -11.31
N MET A 83 2.13 28.63 -11.38
CA MET A 83 0.72 28.92 -11.09
C MET A 83 -0.22 28.17 -12.05
N ILE A 84 0.06 28.24 -13.36
CA ILE A 84 -0.75 27.56 -14.37
C ILE A 84 -0.70 26.05 -14.21
N ARG A 85 0.48 25.47 -13.92
CA ARG A 85 0.60 24.05 -13.65
C ARG A 85 -0.22 23.63 -12.44
N GLU A 86 -0.14 24.39 -11.37
CA GLU A 86 -0.92 24.11 -10.15
C GLU A 86 -2.43 24.20 -10.40
N LEU A 87 -2.91 25.29 -11.02
CA LEU A 87 -4.33 25.46 -11.31
C LEU A 87 -4.87 24.40 -12.28
N THR A 88 -4.07 24.03 -13.28
CA THR A 88 -4.45 22.96 -14.22
C THR A 88 -4.53 21.61 -13.53
N LEU A 89 -3.54 21.29 -12.67
CA LEU A 89 -3.56 20.05 -11.89
C LEU A 89 -4.80 20.02 -10.97
N ARG A 90 -5.11 21.11 -10.31
CA ARG A 90 -6.27 21.24 -9.43
C ARG A 90 -7.60 21.01 -10.19
N ARG A 91 -7.79 21.66 -11.35
CA ARG A 91 -8.96 21.43 -12.21
C ARG A 91 -9.06 19.96 -12.64
N ARG A 92 -7.98 19.35 -13.10
CA ARG A 92 -7.95 17.93 -13.48
C ARG A 92 -8.28 17.00 -12.31
N ILE A 93 -7.84 17.34 -11.11
CA ILE A 93 -8.20 16.60 -9.89
C ILE A 93 -9.70 16.73 -9.60
N ASP A 94 -10.26 17.94 -9.67
CA ASP A 94 -11.69 18.18 -9.41
C ASP A 94 -12.56 17.42 -10.43
N ASP A 95 -12.20 17.47 -11.72
CA ASP A 95 -12.90 16.74 -12.79
C ASP A 95 -12.76 15.22 -12.64
N PHE A 96 -11.59 14.76 -12.23
CA PHE A 96 -11.35 13.35 -11.91
C PHE A 96 -12.22 12.87 -10.73
N ILE A 97 -12.31 13.64 -9.64
CA ILE A 97 -13.14 13.29 -8.48
C ILE A 97 -14.62 13.29 -8.89
N ALA A 98 -15.04 14.30 -9.65
CA ALA A 98 -16.42 14.43 -10.10
C ALA A 98 -16.85 13.39 -11.15
N ASN A 99 -15.91 12.61 -11.69
CA ASN A 99 -16.14 11.64 -12.77
C ASN A 99 -16.88 12.23 -13.98
N LYS A 100 -16.54 13.45 -14.35
CA LYS A 100 -17.22 14.18 -15.45
C LYS A 100 -16.86 13.68 -16.86
N GLY A 101 -16.07 12.59 -16.95
CA GLY A 101 -15.68 11.98 -18.24
C GLY A 101 -14.59 12.74 -19.02
N GLU A 102 -14.21 13.93 -18.58
CA GLU A 102 -13.20 14.77 -19.23
C GLU A 102 -11.77 14.36 -18.88
N VAL A 103 -11.56 13.68 -17.74
CA VAL A 103 -10.26 13.19 -17.32
C VAL A 103 -10.24 11.66 -17.36
N ASN A 104 -9.53 11.12 -18.34
CA ASN A 104 -9.28 9.68 -18.39
C ASN A 104 -8.27 9.31 -17.28
N PRO A 105 -8.51 8.25 -16.48
CA PRO A 105 -7.52 7.76 -15.51
C PRO A 105 -6.13 7.50 -16.11
N LYS A 106 -6.05 7.16 -17.40
CA LYS A 106 -4.77 6.98 -18.13
C LYS A 106 -3.93 8.25 -18.22
N ASP A 107 -4.57 9.42 -18.12
CA ASP A 107 -3.89 10.71 -18.22
C ASP A 107 -3.29 11.16 -16.88
N LEU A 108 -3.56 10.42 -15.81
CA LEU A 108 -3.00 10.68 -14.48
C LEU A 108 -2.02 9.55 -14.08
N PRO A 109 -0.82 9.89 -13.58
CA PRO A 109 0.20 8.90 -13.28
C PRO A 109 -0.28 7.89 -12.23
N LEU A 110 -0.24 6.60 -12.58
CA LEU A 110 -0.64 5.45 -11.75
C LEU A 110 -2.13 5.39 -11.34
N ALA A 111 -3.01 6.24 -11.89
CA ALA A 111 -4.43 6.23 -11.53
C ALA A 111 -5.12 4.91 -11.91
N GLU A 112 -4.77 4.30 -13.06
CA GLU A 112 -5.33 3.00 -13.43
C GLU A 112 -4.97 1.91 -12.41
N THR A 113 -3.70 1.84 -12.00
CA THR A 113 -3.23 0.87 -10.99
C THR A 113 -3.95 1.10 -9.66
N PHE A 114 -4.12 2.36 -9.26
CA PHE A 114 -4.84 2.71 -8.04
C PHE A 114 -6.30 2.29 -8.09
N LEU A 115 -7.05 2.71 -9.12
CA LEU A 115 -8.48 2.39 -9.26
C LEU A 115 -8.74 0.89 -9.45
N LYS A 116 -7.84 0.17 -10.14
CA LYS A 116 -7.90 -1.30 -10.22
C LYS A 116 -7.75 -1.96 -8.85
N SER A 117 -6.96 -1.38 -7.96
CA SER A 117 -6.72 -1.90 -6.62
C SER A 117 -7.83 -1.55 -5.63
N THR A 118 -8.46 -0.38 -5.76
CA THR A 118 -9.41 0.16 -4.79
C THR A 118 -10.87 0.05 -5.23
N GLY A 119 -11.10 -0.10 -6.53
CA GLY A 119 -12.38 0.13 -7.18
C GLY A 119 -12.54 1.61 -7.56
N ASP A 120 -13.35 1.86 -8.60
CA ASP A 120 -13.62 3.20 -9.11
C ASP A 120 -14.84 3.80 -8.40
N THR A 121 -14.62 4.41 -7.25
CA THR A 121 -15.63 5.12 -6.47
C THR A 121 -15.20 6.57 -6.21
N LYS A 122 -16.14 7.42 -5.79
CA LYS A 122 -15.83 8.80 -5.43
C LYS A 122 -14.77 8.87 -4.31
N GLU A 123 -14.88 8.02 -3.30
CA GLU A 123 -13.96 7.94 -2.17
C GLU A 123 -12.56 7.50 -2.63
N ALA A 124 -12.48 6.53 -3.57
CA ALA A 124 -11.22 6.11 -4.16
C ALA A 124 -10.57 7.23 -4.96
N ARG A 125 -11.35 7.93 -5.78
CA ARG A 125 -10.86 9.09 -6.54
C ARG A 125 -10.41 10.24 -5.63
N THR A 126 -11.12 10.48 -4.53
CA THR A 126 -10.74 11.48 -3.52
C THR A 126 -9.41 11.11 -2.84
N LEU A 127 -9.24 9.85 -2.41
CA LEU A 127 -8.00 9.38 -1.82
C LEU A 127 -6.83 9.48 -2.81
N PHE A 128 -7.04 9.09 -4.07
CA PHE A 128 -6.01 9.21 -5.11
C PHE A 128 -5.64 10.67 -5.39
N ALA A 129 -6.60 11.57 -5.42
CA ALA A 129 -6.38 13.00 -5.60
C ALA A 129 -5.48 13.58 -4.49
N ASP A 130 -5.66 13.14 -3.25
CA ASP A 130 -4.82 13.51 -2.11
C ASP A 130 -3.38 13.01 -2.30
N VAL A 131 -3.22 11.75 -2.74
CA VAL A 131 -1.92 11.17 -3.08
C VAL A 131 -1.25 11.94 -4.22
N LEU A 132 -1.98 12.22 -5.29
CA LEU A 132 -1.48 12.96 -6.45
C LEU A 132 -1.06 14.39 -6.09
N THR A 133 -1.85 15.09 -5.28
CA THR A 133 -1.54 16.46 -4.85
C THR A 133 -0.21 16.54 -4.10
N ARG A 134 0.08 15.54 -3.27
CA ARG A 134 1.30 15.52 -2.44
C ARG A 134 2.52 14.95 -3.15
N HIS A 135 2.32 13.99 -4.05
CA HIS A 135 3.38 13.15 -4.61
C HIS A 135 3.43 13.13 -6.13
N SER A 136 2.81 14.11 -6.82
CA SER A 136 2.66 14.15 -8.29
C SER A 136 3.99 13.92 -9.03
N SER A 137 5.07 14.59 -8.62
CA SER A 137 6.38 14.49 -9.28
C SER A 137 6.99 13.09 -9.21
N LEU A 138 6.83 12.42 -8.06
CA LEU A 138 7.34 11.05 -7.86
C LEU A 138 6.51 10.04 -8.66
N LEU A 139 5.17 10.16 -8.62
CA LEU A 139 4.27 9.28 -9.37
C LEU A 139 4.47 9.42 -10.87
N ASP A 140 4.65 10.64 -11.36
CA ASP A 140 4.92 10.93 -12.76
C ASP A 140 6.28 10.36 -13.22
N LEU A 141 7.31 10.46 -12.37
CA LEU A 141 8.61 9.87 -12.68
C LEU A 141 8.53 8.33 -12.76
N ILE A 142 7.81 7.68 -11.83
CA ILE A 142 7.62 6.22 -11.85
C ILE A 142 6.83 5.78 -13.09
N ALA A 143 5.81 6.54 -13.48
CA ALA A 143 5.01 6.25 -14.67
C ALA A 143 5.84 6.32 -15.97
N ARG A 144 6.77 7.27 -16.05
CA ARG A 144 7.62 7.49 -17.25
C ARG A 144 8.89 6.64 -17.28
N ASP A 145 9.56 6.49 -16.14
CA ASP A 145 10.85 5.80 -16.02
C ASP A 145 10.92 5.07 -14.67
N LYS A 146 10.48 3.81 -14.66
CA LYS A 146 10.43 2.97 -13.44
C LYS A 146 11.77 2.89 -12.72
N LYS A 147 12.89 2.88 -13.43
CA LYS A 147 14.23 2.77 -12.82
C LYS A 147 14.59 4.04 -12.06
N LYS A 148 14.50 5.21 -12.71
CA LYS A 148 14.75 6.49 -12.04
C LYS A 148 13.73 6.76 -10.95
N GLY A 149 12.47 6.40 -11.19
CA GLY A 149 11.41 6.50 -10.20
C GLY A 149 11.70 5.68 -8.93
N LEU A 150 12.21 4.45 -9.09
CA LEU A 150 12.62 3.60 -7.96
C LEU A 150 13.79 4.21 -7.18
N ASP A 151 14.76 4.80 -7.87
CA ASP A 151 15.89 5.49 -7.22
C ASP A 151 15.41 6.68 -6.40
N GLN A 152 14.55 7.53 -6.96
CA GLN A 152 13.94 8.66 -6.27
C GLN A 152 13.06 8.24 -5.10
N PHE A 153 12.24 7.20 -5.29
CA PHE A 153 11.40 6.63 -4.25
C PHE A 153 12.24 6.10 -3.07
N THR A 154 13.34 5.41 -3.38
CA THR A 154 14.28 4.91 -2.36
C THR A 154 14.87 6.07 -1.55
N THR A 155 15.28 7.16 -2.22
CA THR A 155 15.77 8.38 -1.55
C THR A 155 14.70 9.00 -0.65
N TYR A 156 13.48 9.15 -1.14
CA TYR A 156 12.35 9.65 -0.35
C TYR A 156 12.10 8.80 0.92
N CYS A 157 12.09 7.47 0.79
CA CYS A 157 11.90 6.57 1.93
C CYS A 157 13.04 6.67 2.94
N GLN A 158 14.28 6.85 2.49
CA GLN A 158 15.44 7.06 3.36
C GLN A 158 15.32 8.38 4.14
N GLU A 159 14.88 9.46 3.48
CA GLU A 159 14.60 10.73 4.15
C GLU A 159 13.50 10.59 5.21
N VAL A 160 12.42 9.87 4.91
CA VAL A 160 11.36 9.58 5.87
C VAL A 160 11.91 8.80 7.06
N ALA A 161 12.70 7.74 6.81
CA ALA A 161 13.31 6.92 7.86
C ALA A 161 14.30 7.72 8.72
N GLN A 162 15.11 8.59 8.11
CA GLN A 162 16.03 9.48 8.84
C GLN A 162 15.27 10.43 9.77
N ARG A 163 14.20 11.07 9.29
CA ARG A 163 13.35 11.93 10.14
C ARG A 163 12.82 11.19 11.36
N MET A 164 12.48 9.91 11.23
CA MET A 164 12.05 9.06 12.35
C MET A 164 13.18 8.74 13.35
N GLN A 165 14.45 8.71 12.90
CA GLN A 165 15.60 8.38 13.77
C GLN A 165 16.17 9.60 14.49
N PHE A 166 16.16 10.78 13.86
CA PHE A 166 16.82 12.00 14.39
C PHE A 166 16.20 12.56 15.66
N VAL A 167 15.03 12.05 16.09
CA VAL A 167 14.31 12.58 17.23
C VAL A 167 14.26 11.59 18.40
N ARG A 168 15.37 10.94 18.68
CA ARG A 168 15.54 10.19 19.94
C ARG A 168 15.51 11.07 21.22
N GLY A 169 15.41 12.39 21.08
CA GLY A 169 15.32 13.32 22.20
C GLY A 169 14.02 14.16 22.27
N VAL A 170 13.14 14.05 21.26
CA VAL A 170 11.82 14.71 21.23
C VAL A 170 10.78 13.59 21.08
N ASP A 171 9.59 13.78 21.60
CA ASP A 171 8.51 12.77 21.62
C ASP A 171 8.45 11.95 20.32
N PRO A 172 8.77 10.65 20.36
CA PRO A 172 8.75 9.78 19.17
C PRO A 172 7.36 9.72 18.51
N MET A 173 6.30 10.06 19.26
CA MET A 173 4.92 10.10 18.79
C MET A 173 4.70 11.31 17.87
N ALA A 174 5.27 12.48 18.17
CA ALA A 174 5.09 13.70 17.38
C ALA A 174 5.64 13.58 15.95
N GLN A 175 6.66 12.75 15.72
CA GLN A 175 7.24 12.55 14.40
C GLN A 175 6.58 11.42 13.60
N ARG A 176 6.11 10.37 14.28
CA ARG A 176 5.29 9.35 13.62
C ARG A 176 3.97 9.92 13.10
N MET A 177 3.49 11.01 13.70
CA MET A 177 2.31 11.74 13.25
C MET A 177 2.47 12.45 11.90
N ASN A 178 3.71 12.64 11.41
CA ASN A 178 3.95 13.31 10.13
C ASN A 178 3.77 12.41 8.91
N ILE A 179 3.68 11.07 9.06
CA ILE A 179 3.37 10.16 7.95
C ILE A 179 1.85 10.06 7.84
N THR A 180 1.32 10.68 6.81
CA THR A 180 -0.14 10.77 6.58
C THR A 180 -0.68 9.51 5.89
N GLN A 181 -2.01 9.38 5.84
CA GLN A 181 -2.68 8.35 5.06
C GLN A 181 -2.27 8.41 3.58
N SER A 182 -2.08 9.62 3.04
CA SER A 182 -1.62 9.86 1.66
C SER A 182 -0.22 9.30 1.41
N ASP A 183 0.71 9.47 2.37
CA ASP A 183 2.08 8.94 2.27
C ASP A 183 2.07 7.41 2.29
N VAL A 184 1.26 6.79 3.16
CA VAL A 184 1.10 5.33 3.22
C VAL A 184 0.45 4.81 1.94
N SER A 185 -0.57 5.50 1.42
CA SER A 185 -1.23 5.13 0.15
C SER A 185 -0.27 5.22 -1.04
N MET A 186 0.54 6.28 -1.09
CA MET A 186 1.59 6.44 -2.10
C MET A 186 2.60 5.29 -2.03
N TYR A 187 3.09 4.95 -0.84
CA TYR A 187 3.99 3.81 -0.65
C TYR A 187 3.37 2.51 -1.21
N MET A 188 2.15 2.18 -0.78
CA MET A 188 1.46 0.96 -1.22
C MET A 188 1.23 0.94 -2.75
N LEU A 189 0.82 2.06 -3.33
CA LEU A 189 0.60 2.19 -4.77
C LEU A 189 1.89 1.95 -5.57
N ILE A 190 2.99 2.56 -5.16
CA ILE A 190 4.30 2.37 -5.80
C ILE A 190 4.78 0.93 -5.64
N ALA A 191 4.61 0.33 -4.45
CA ALA A 191 4.96 -1.05 -4.22
C ALA A 191 4.16 -2.02 -5.10
N ILE A 192 2.86 -1.75 -5.30
CA ILE A 192 2.01 -2.52 -6.22
C ILE A 192 2.48 -2.37 -7.67
N GLU A 193 2.77 -1.15 -8.12
CA GLU A 193 3.23 -0.86 -9.48
C GLU A 193 4.60 -1.48 -9.78
N LEU A 194 5.48 -1.49 -8.79
CA LEU A 194 6.84 -2.04 -8.88
C LEU A 194 6.96 -3.47 -8.34
N SER A 195 5.84 -4.18 -8.12
CA SER A 195 5.84 -5.54 -7.53
C SER A 195 6.63 -6.58 -8.34
N ALA A 196 6.91 -6.31 -9.62
CA ALA A 196 7.78 -7.12 -10.46
C ALA A 196 9.28 -6.89 -10.19
N ASP A 197 9.65 -5.87 -9.41
CA ASP A 197 11.04 -5.62 -9.03
C ASP A 197 11.50 -6.65 -7.98
N LYS A 198 12.38 -7.56 -8.42
CA LYS A 198 12.91 -8.63 -7.57
C LYS A 198 14.08 -8.19 -6.68
N THR A 199 14.49 -6.93 -6.72
CA THR A 199 15.66 -6.43 -5.95
C THR A 199 15.36 -6.32 -4.46
N GLY A 200 14.10 -6.34 -4.05
CA GLY A 200 13.66 -6.15 -2.66
C GLY A 200 13.81 -4.70 -2.16
N ARG A 201 14.23 -3.76 -3.01
CA ARG A 201 14.45 -2.34 -2.64
C ARG A 201 13.17 -1.66 -2.17
N VAL A 202 12.03 -1.98 -2.77
CA VAL A 202 10.74 -1.42 -2.36
C VAL A 202 10.37 -1.94 -0.96
N ALA A 203 10.42 -3.24 -0.77
CA ALA A 203 10.05 -3.89 0.48
C ALA A 203 10.93 -3.46 1.67
N SER A 204 12.25 -3.26 1.46
CA SER A 204 13.17 -2.80 2.51
C SER A 204 12.82 -1.40 3.05
N ASN A 205 12.02 -0.63 2.33
CA ASN A 205 11.58 0.70 2.71
C ASN A 205 10.17 0.74 3.36
N ALA A 206 9.52 -0.41 3.61
CA ALA A 206 8.17 -0.49 4.16
C ALA A 206 8.07 0.00 5.62
N TYR A 207 9.13 -0.21 6.40
CA TYR A 207 9.10 -0.07 7.86
C TYR A 207 8.52 1.27 8.37
N PRO A 208 8.93 2.45 7.88
CA PRO A 208 8.38 3.73 8.34
C PRO A 208 6.87 3.83 8.16
N PHE A 209 6.36 3.35 7.04
CA PHE A 209 4.94 3.41 6.68
C PHE A 209 4.10 2.42 7.49
N LEU A 210 4.65 1.23 7.80
CA LEU A 210 3.99 0.25 8.68
C LEU A 210 3.92 0.73 10.13
N GLN A 211 4.84 1.58 10.56
CA GLN A 211 4.83 2.17 11.90
C GLN A 211 3.99 3.46 12.00
N ALA A 212 3.46 3.96 10.89
CA ALA A 212 2.67 5.18 10.86
C ALA A 212 1.34 5.01 11.65
N PRO A 213 1.02 5.89 12.61
CA PRO A 213 -0.27 5.86 13.31
C PRO A 213 -1.46 5.92 12.35
N SER A 214 -1.34 6.74 11.29
CA SER A 214 -2.37 6.89 10.25
C SER A 214 -2.77 5.55 9.59
N LEU A 215 -1.85 4.58 9.47
CA LEU A 215 -2.16 3.25 8.97
C LEU A 215 -3.16 2.53 9.88
N LYS A 216 -2.83 2.41 11.17
CA LYS A 216 -3.69 1.72 12.15
C LYS A 216 -5.03 2.43 12.34
N GLU A 217 -5.00 3.75 12.45
CA GLU A 217 -6.21 4.57 12.62
C GLU A 217 -7.17 4.45 11.44
N THR A 218 -6.65 4.40 10.22
CA THR A 218 -7.47 4.27 9.01
C THR A 218 -8.00 2.84 8.87
N LEU A 219 -7.17 1.82 9.10
CA LEU A 219 -7.60 0.43 9.04
C LEU A 219 -8.65 0.07 10.10
N ALA A 220 -8.60 0.71 11.28
CA ALA A 220 -9.53 0.47 12.38
C ALA A 220 -10.95 1.02 12.14
N LYS A 221 -11.12 1.94 11.18
CA LYS A 221 -12.41 2.60 10.94
C LYS A 221 -13.13 1.98 9.75
N ASP A 222 -14.35 1.46 9.98
CA ASP A 222 -15.22 0.93 8.92
C ASP A 222 -16.14 2.03 8.39
N THR A 223 -15.57 2.95 7.60
CA THR A 223 -16.32 4.00 6.93
C THR A 223 -16.11 3.92 5.41
N PRO A 224 -17.08 4.42 4.61
CA PRO A 224 -16.94 4.44 3.15
C PRO A 224 -15.65 5.11 2.67
N GLU A 225 -15.21 6.18 3.34
CA GLU A 225 -14.02 6.95 3.00
C GLU A 225 -12.73 6.12 3.18
N ASN A 226 -12.72 5.18 4.14
CA ASN A 226 -11.57 4.34 4.43
C ASN A 226 -11.54 3.03 3.63
N LEU A 227 -12.65 2.65 2.99
CA LEU A 227 -12.73 1.41 2.22
C LEU A 227 -11.70 1.33 1.07
N PRO A 228 -11.45 2.38 0.27
CA PRO A 228 -10.41 2.35 -0.75
C PRO A 228 -9.01 2.10 -0.19
N PHE A 229 -8.69 2.72 0.95
CA PHE A 229 -7.42 2.51 1.63
C PHE A 229 -7.25 1.06 2.11
N LYS A 230 -8.29 0.47 2.73
CA LYS A 230 -8.29 -0.94 3.14
C LYS A 230 -8.07 -1.88 1.95
N LYS A 231 -8.76 -1.64 0.84
CA LYS A 231 -8.56 -2.44 -0.39
C LYS A 231 -7.15 -2.30 -0.93
N LEU A 232 -6.59 -1.08 -0.97
CA LEU A 232 -5.23 -0.84 -1.40
C LEU A 232 -4.22 -1.59 -0.52
N PHE A 233 -4.42 -1.55 0.81
CA PHE A 233 -3.62 -2.30 1.78
C PHE A 233 -3.67 -3.81 1.52
N MET A 234 -4.86 -4.37 1.26
CA MET A 234 -5.02 -5.80 0.96
C MET A 234 -4.31 -6.20 -0.33
N VAL A 235 -4.47 -5.42 -1.41
CA VAL A 235 -3.79 -5.69 -2.69
C VAL A 235 -2.27 -5.58 -2.56
N TRP A 236 -1.79 -4.59 -1.79
CA TRP A 236 -0.36 -4.49 -1.49
C TRP A 236 0.14 -5.70 -0.72
N LEU A 237 -0.57 -6.11 0.33
CA LEU A 237 -0.21 -7.25 1.18
C LEU A 237 -0.12 -8.56 0.39
N GLU A 238 -1.04 -8.79 -0.56
CA GLU A 238 -1.01 -9.95 -1.45
C GLU A 238 0.19 -9.99 -2.39
N LYS A 239 0.73 -8.81 -2.74
CA LYS A 239 1.86 -8.66 -3.67
C LYS A 239 3.21 -8.52 -2.97
N GLU A 240 3.22 -8.35 -1.64
CA GLU A 240 4.45 -8.14 -0.88
C GLU A 240 5.32 -9.42 -0.88
N PRO A 241 6.55 -9.36 -1.42
CA PRO A 241 7.38 -10.55 -1.59
C PRO A 241 8.14 -10.95 -0.32
N GLN A 242 8.23 -10.08 0.70
CA GLN A 242 9.04 -10.30 1.88
C GLN A 242 8.21 -10.89 3.04
N PRO A 243 8.41 -12.16 3.44
CA PRO A 243 7.58 -12.81 4.46
C PRO A 243 7.52 -12.07 5.80
N HIS A 244 8.61 -11.39 6.19
CA HIS A 244 8.63 -10.63 7.44
C HIS A 244 7.79 -9.34 7.36
N MET A 245 7.73 -8.69 6.19
CA MET A 245 6.85 -7.53 5.96
C MET A 245 5.39 -7.97 5.94
N VAL A 246 5.08 -9.07 5.26
CA VAL A 246 3.75 -9.69 5.28
C VAL A 246 3.31 -9.97 6.70
N HIS A 247 4.19 -10.59 7.52
CA HIS A 247 3.87 -10.89 8.91
C HIS A 247 3.59 -9.62 9.73
N GLN A 248 4.43 -8.58 9.62
CA GLN A 248 4.21 -7.31 10.33
C GLN A 248 2.90 -6.63 9.90
N ALA A 249 2.60 -6.60 8.61
CA ALA A 249 1.35 -6.04 8.10
C ALA A 249 0.12 -6.83 8.56
N LEU A 250 0.20 -8.17 8.56
CA LEU A 250 -0.84 -9.03 9.11
C LEU A 250 -1.04 -8.83 10.61
N GLN A 251 0.05 -8.62 11.38
CA GLN A 251 -0.06 -8.27 12.80
C GLN A 251 -0.89 -6.99 12.99
N ILE A 252 -0.64 -5.95 12.16
CA ILE A 252 -1.40 -4.69 12.21
C ILE A 252 -2.88 -4.94 11.87
N ALA A 253 -3.17 -5.69 10.81
CA ALA A 253 -4.53 -6.02 10.40
C ALA A 253 -5.28 -6.77 11.52
N VAL A 254 -4.61 -7.71 12.19
CA VAL A 254 -5.16 -8.48 13.32
C VAL A 254 -5.40 -7.59 14.53
N ASP A 255 -4.47 -6.69 14.87
CA ASP A 255 -4.62 -5.77 16.00
C ASP A 255 -5.85 -4.84 15.84
N VAL A 256 -6.20 -4.49 14.59
CA VAL A 256 -7.41 -3.71 14.27
C VAL A 256 -8.63 -4.60 13.93
N LYS A 257 -8.52 -5.91 14.11
CA LYS A 257 -9.60 -6.91 13.88
C LYS A 257 -10.13 -6.94 12.44
N MET A 258 -9.26 -6.72 11.46
CA MET A 258 -9.59 -6.72 10.03
C MET A 258 -9.80 -8.15 9.53
N LYS A 259 -11.06 -8.58 9.41
CA LYS A 259 -11.44 -9.95 9.00
C LYS A 259 -11.01 -10.27 7.56
N GLU A 260 -10.94 -9.29 6.70
CA GLU A 260 -10.50 -9.41 5.31
C GLU A 260 -9.07 -9.97 5.18
N ALA A 261 -8.25 -9.84 6.23
CA ALA A 261 -6.89 -10.40 6.26
C ALA A 261 -6.84 -11.92 6.47
N VAL A 262 -7.93 -12.56 6.91
CA VAL A 262 -7.97 -14.00 7.23
C VAL A 262 -7.59 -14.88 6.03
N PRO A 263 -8.07 -14.66 4.79
CA PRO A 263 -7.64 -15.45 3.64
C PRO A 263 -6.13 -15.39 3.39
N ILE A 264 -5.52 -14.21 3.59
CA ILE A 264 -4.06 -14.04 3.41
C ILE A 264 -3.30 -14.74 4.53
N LEU A 265 -3.78 -14.66 5.79
CA LEU A 265 -3.23 -15.42 6.91
C LEU A 265 -3.22 -16.92 6.60
N LEU A 266 -4.33 -17.47 6.15
CA LEU A 266 -4.46 -18.89 5.80
C LEU A 266 -3.51 -19.28 4.66
N ASN A 267 -3.42 -18.47 3.63
CA ASN A 267 -2.49 -18.69 2.52
C ASN A 267 -1.03 -18.67 2.99
N ALA A 268 -0.64 -17.69 3.82
CA ALA A 268 0.71 -17.58 4.35
C ALA A 268 1.09 -18.78 5.24
N VAL A 269 0.15 -19.29 6.04
CA VAL A 269 0.35 -20.49 6.87
C VAL A 269 0.56 -21.75 6.02
N LYS A 270 -0.19 -21.90 4.93
CA LYS A 270 -0.10 -23.06 4.01
C LYS A 270 1.11 -23.04 3.10
N ASN A 271 1.62 -21.87 2.79
CA ASN A 271 2.71 -21.70 1.82
C ASN A 271 4.03 -22.29 2.37
N LYS A 272 4.41 -23.49 1.87
CA LYS A 272 5.62 -24.20 2.29
C LYS A 272 6.93 -23.51 1.88
N THR A 273 6.90 -22.53 0.97
CA THR A 273 8.08 -21.72 0.62
C THR A 273 8.37 -20.65 1.67
N THR A 274 7.38 -20.30 2.51
CA THR A 274 7.58 -19.40 3.65
C THR A 274 8.37 -20.12 4.76
N PRO A 275 9.38 -19.48 5.37
CA PRO A 275 10.13 -20.07 6.49
C PRO A 275 9.21 -20.56 7.59
N ILE A 276 9.52 -21.73 8.16
CA ILE A 276 8.65 -22.41 9.13
C ILE A 276 8.31 -21.55 10.34
N TYR A 277 9.27 -20.75 10.84
CA TYR A 277 9.03 -19.83 11.97
C TYR A 277 8.02 -18.73 11.61
N SER A 278 8.07 -18.21 10.38
CA SER A 278 7.11 -17.20 9.91
C SER A 278 5.72 -17.81 9.74
N ARG A 279 5.61 -19.04 9.24
CA ARG A 279 4.36 -19.79 9.16
C ARG A 279 3.74 -20.00 10.54
N ALA A 280 4.54 -20.43 11.50
CA ALA A 280 4.11 -20.66 12.88
C ALA A 280 3.61 -19.36 13.54
N GLN A 281 4.36 -18.27 13.39
CA GLN A 281 3.97 -16.97 13.94
C GLN A 281 2.67 -16.44 13.29
N THR A 282 2.53 -16.65 11.97
CA THR A 282 1.31 -16.27 11.24
C THR A 282 0.10 -17.12 11.67
N ALA A 283 0.30 -18.41 11.94
CA ALA A 283 -0.78 -19.27 12.44
C ALA A 283 -1.32 -18.78 13.80
N LEU A 284 -0.46 -18.26 14.68
CA LEU A 284 -0.91 -17.66 15.95
C LEU A 284 -1.74 -16.38 15.75
N LEU A 285 -1.49 -15.61 14.70
CA LEU A 285 -2.35 -14.47 14.38
C LEU A 285 -3.77 -14.91 14.04
N LEU A 286 -3.92 -16.06 13.37
CA LEU A 286 -5.25 -16.62 13.09
C LEU A 286 -6.02 -16.95 14.37
N ALA A 287 -5.35 -17.34 15.47
CA ALA A 287 -6.00 -17.57 16.74
C ALA A 287 -6.67 -16.33 17.34
N LYS A 288 -6.28 -15.12 16.90
CA LYS A 288 -6.87 -13.84 17.37
C LYS A 288 -8.08 -13.39 16.56
N VAL A 289 -8.15 -13.71 15.26
CA VAL A 289 -9.19 -13.21 14.33
C VAL A 289 -9.94 -14.31 13.58
N GLY A 290 -9.46 -15.55 13.67
CA GLY A 290 -10.11 -16.71 13.06
C GLY A 290 -11.40 -17.11 13.78
N GLU A 291 -12.23 -17.87 13.06
CA GLU A 291 -13.46 -18.48 13.55
C GLU A 291 -13.39 -20.01 13.35
N LYS A 292 -14.36 -20.76 13.92
CA LYS A 292 -14.38 -22.23 13.84
C LYS A 292 -14.32 -22.77 12.43
N GLU A 293 -14.88 -22.08 11.46
CA GLU A 293 -14.89 -22.49 10.06
C GLU A 293 -13.47 -22.59 9.46
N HIS A 294 -12.49 -21.86 10.04
CA HIS A 294 -11.09 -21.88 9.60
C HIS A 294 -10.31 -23.10 10.14
N LEU A 295 -10.88 -23.87 11.06
CA LEU A 295 -10.22 -25.05 11.63
C LEU A 295 -9.85 -26.08 10.57
N LYS A 296 -10.71 -26.29 9.54
CA LYS A 296 -10.45 -27.21 8.41
C LYS A 296 -9.12 -26.94 7.72
N GLU A 297 -8.65 -25.69 7.75
CA GLU A 297 -7.39 -25.28 7.13
C GLU A 297 -6.17 -25.49 8.05
N ILE A 298 -6.40 -25.54 9.35
CA ILE A 298 -5.37 -25.75 10.40
C ILE A 298 -5.23 -27.22 10.74
N GLU A 299 -6.27 -28.02 10.66
CA GLU A 299 -6.27 -29.44 11.00
C GLU A 299 -5.16 -30.27 10.35
N PRO A 300 -4.81 -30.10 9.04
CA PRO A 300 -3.68 -30.81 8.43
C PRO A 300 -2.34 -30.53 9.11
N LEU A 301 -2.20 -29.38 9.77
CA LEU A 301 -0.97 -28.99 10.46
C LEU A 301 -0.83 -29.67 11.83
N LEU A 302 -1.89 -30.28 12.39
CA LEU A 302 -1.82 -31.06 13.63
C LEU A 302 -0.92 -32.30 13.51
N GLU A 303 -0.61 -32.75 12.30
CA GLU A 303 0.31 -33.85 12.02
C GLU A 303 1.69 -33.38 11.55
N ASP A 304 1.92 -32.05 11.39
CA ASP A 304 3.19 -31.49 10.90
C ASP A 304 4.23 -31.43 12.04
N LYS A 305 5.14 -32.39 12.07
CA LYS A 305 6.23 -32.52 13.06
C LYS A 305 7.46 -31.65 12.77
N THR A 306 7.40 -30.77 11.75
CA THR A 306 8.52 -29.88 11.41
C THR A 306 8.85 -29.00 12.61
N VAL A 307 10.13 -29.00 13.00
CA VAL A 307 10.63 -28.19 14.12
C VAL A 307 10.61 -26.72 13.73
N VAL A 308 9.91 -25.89 14.50
CA VAL A 308 9.87 -24.44 14.38
C VAL A 308 11.03 -23.78 15.10
N GLY A 309 11.36 -24.28 16.30
CA GLY A 309 12.47 -23.80 17.11
C GLY A 309 12.68 -24.61 18.38
N ASN A 310 13.89 -24.47 18.94
CA ASN A 310 14.29 -25.05 20.22
C ASN A 310 14.63 -23.88 21.17
N PHE A 311 14.22 -24.00 22.43
CA PHE A 311 14.53 -22.96 23.43
C PHE A 311 14.65 -23.51 24.81
N GLY A 312 15.35 -22.73 25.64
CA GLY A 312 15.48 -22.96 27.06
C GLY A 312 14.98 -21.73 27.83
N VAL A 313 14.09 -21.95 28.79
CA VAL A 313 13.56 -20.93 29.70
C VAL A 313 13.44 -21.51 31.11
N ASN A 314 13.96 -20.82 32.10
CA ASN A 314 13.87 -21.21 33.51
C ASN A 314 14.32 -22.68 33.75
N ASN A 315 15.47 -23.06 33.24
CA ASN A 315 16.04 -24.41 33.30
C ASN A 315 15.21 -25.52 32.61
N LYS A 316 14.14 -25.18 31.88
CA LYS A 316 13.45 -26.10 31.00
C LYS A 316 13.93 -25.91 29.58
N GLN A 317 14.25 -26.98 28.89
CA GLN A 317 14.50 -27.00 27.46
C GLN A 317 13.26 -27.56 26.77
N GLY A 318 12.91 -26.98 25.63
CA GLY A 318 11.74 -27.41 24.88
C GLY A 318 11.93 -27.21 23.39
N THR A 319 11.11 -27.94 22.64
CA THR A 319 11.03 -27.88 21.20
C THR A 319 9.61 -27.50 20.82
N VAL A 320 9.46 -26.60 19.84
CA VAL A 320 8.15 -26.37 19.19
C VAL A 320 8.17 -27.03 17.82
N GLN A 321 7.13 -27.77 17.55
CA GLN A 321 6.79 -28.28 16.23
C GLN A 321 5.60 -27.52 15.66
N MET A 322 5.43 -27.51 14.33
CA MET A 322 4.28 -26.86 13.70
C MET A 322 2.94 -27.40 14.23
N ARG A 323 2.88 -28.71 14.53
CA ARG A 323 1.71 -29.35 15.15
C ARG A 323 1.34 -28.74 16.51
N ASP A 324 2.31 -28.28 17.31
CA ASP A 324 2.06 -27.68 18.62
C ASP A 324 1.40 -26.31 18.47
N VAL A 325 1.85 -25.53 17.49
CA VAL A 325 1.22 -24.25 17.12
C VAL A 325 -0.20 -24.49 16.59
N ALA A 326 -0.38 -25.47 15.71
CA ALA A 326 -1.71 -25.86 15.22
C ALA A 326 -2.65 -26.31 16.34
N LEU A 327 -2.15 -27.04 17.33
CA LEU A 327 -2.91 -27.43 18.53
C LEU A 327 -3.35 -26.19 19.30
N ALA A 328 -2.46 -25.25 19.59
CA ALA A 328 -2.78 -24.00 20.28
C ALA A 328 -3.88 -23.20 19.57
N VAL A 329 -3.75 -23.02 18.24
CA VAL A 329 -4.75 -22.36 17.41
C VAL A 329 -6.09 -23.08 17.46
N SER A 330 -6.06 -24.43 17.33
CA SER A 330 -7.27 -25.25 17.34
C SER A 330 -8.01 -25.19 18.70
N ILE A 331 -7.28 -25.21 19.81
CA ILE A 331 -7.81 -25.04 21.17
C ILE A 331 -8.56 -23.69 21.25
N LYS A 332 -7.90 -22.62 20.83
CA LYS A 332 -8.47 -21.26 20.90
C LYS A 332 -9.74 -21.13 20.05
N LEU A 333 -9.69 -21.54 18.80
CA LEU A 333 -10.83 -21.42 17.88
C LEU A 333 -12.02 -22.29 18.29
N ASN A 334 -11.78 -23.35 19.09
CA ASN A 334 -12.82 -24.15 19.72
C ASN A 334 -13.29 -23.62 21.07
N GLY A 335 -12.81 -22.47 21.53
CA GLY A 335 -13.20 -21.85 22.80
C GLY A 335 -12.72 -22.60 24.03
N GLN A 336 -11.68 -23.42 23.90
CA GLN A 336 -11.06 -24.13 25.01
C GLN A 336 -9.94 -23.32 25.67
N LYS A 337 -9.52 -23.71 26.87
CA LYS A 337 -8.46 -23.07 27.64
C LYS A 337 -7.12 -23.77 27.37
N MET A 338 -6.09 -22.99 27.06
CA MET A 338 -4.73 -23.51 26.86
C MET A 338 -4.18 -24.19 28.12
N ALA A 339 -4.53 -23.69 29.31
CA ALA A 339 -4.12 -24.26 30.60
C ALA A 339 -4.51 -25.73 30.75
N ASP A 340 -5.56 -26.19 30.08
CA ASP A 340 -6.02 -27.57 30.15
C ASP A 340 -5.10 -28.55 29.39
N TYR A 341 -4.14 -28.05 28.60
CA TYR A 341 -3.30 -28.83 27.69
C TYR A 341 -1.81 -28.88 28.07
N ASP A 342 -1.45 -28.38 29.26
CA ASP A 342 -0.11 -28.46 29.87
C ASP A 342 1.06 -28.03 28.95
N PHE A 343 0.93 -26.86 28.30
CA PHE A 343 2.06 -26.21 27.62
C PHE A 343 3.04 -25.72 28.71
N ASP A 344 4.10 -26.50 28.99
CA ASP A 344 4.82 -26.43 30.25
C ASP A 344 6.17 -25.69 30.21
N VAL A 345 6.65 -25.30 29.03
CA VAL A 345 7.96 -24.62 28.92
C VAL A 345 7.87 -23.17 29.36
N MET A 346 6.87 -22.46 28.90
CA MET A 346 6.61 -21.09 29.34
C MET A 346 5.25 -20.98 30.02
N GLN A 347 5.29 -20.61 31.31
CA GLN A 347 4.06 -20.30 32.03
C GLN A 347 3.62 -18.86 31.71
N GLY A 348 2.37 -18.66 31.42
CA GLY A 348 1.79 -17.34 31.14
C GLY A 348 0.27 -17.39 31.05
N SER A 349 -0.35 -16.23 30.87
CA SER A 349 -1.77 -16.14 30.55
C SER A 349 -2.04 -16.66 29.13
N ASP A 350 -3.29 -17.05 28.86
CA ASP A 350 -3.70 -17.43 27.49
C ASP A 350 -3.34 -16.38 26.45
N GLU A 351 -3.33 -15.09 26.81
CA GLU A 351 -2.93 -13.98 25.92
C GLU A 351 -1.46 -14.07 25.52
N ASN A 352 -0.57 -14.43 26.45
CA ASN A 352 0.87 -14.57 26.17
C ASN A 352 1.14 -15.74 25.24
N LEU A 353 0.40 -16.84 25.36
CA LEU A 353 0.56 -18.02 24.50
C LEU A 353 0.41 -17.70 23.00
N TYR A 354 -0.40 -16.67 22.66
CA TYR A 354 -0.63 -16.26 21.28
C TYR A 354 0.27 -15.12 20.80
N GLN A 355 1.21 -14.65 21.63
CA GLN A 355 2.18 -13.60 21.23
C GLN A 355 3.38 -14.19 20.48
N SER A 356 3.80 -15.39 20.81
CA SER A 356 4.94 -16.06 20.16
C SER A 356 4.75 -17.57 20.17
N TYR A 357 5.19 -18.24 19.09
CA TYR A 357 5.19 -19.70 19.01
C TYR A 357 6.01 -20.38 20.11
N ILE A 358 6.93 -19.67 20.75
CA ILE A 358 7.72 -20.15 21.89
C ILE A 358 6.83 -20.65 23.04
N TYR A 359 5.69 -20.00 23.26
CA TYR A 359 4.74 -20.38 24.28
C TYR A 359 4.00 -21.70 23.98
N CYS A 360 4.13 -22.22 22.75
CA CYS A 360 3.59 -23.53 22.36
C CYS A 360 4.56 -24.69 22.60
N ALA A 361 5.66 -24.48 23.34
CA ALA A 361 6.67 -25.49 23.58
C ALA A 361 6.26 -26.51 24.63
N PHE A 362 6.69 -27.75 24.42
CA PHE A 362 6.65 -28.81 25.41
C PHE A 362 8.08 -29.22 25.81
N SER A 363 8.28 -29.51 27.12
CA SER A 363 9.56 -29.92 27.65
C SER A 363 9.91 -31.37 27.32
N SER A 364 8.94 -32.21 26.93
CA SER A 364 9.14 -33.58 26.51
C SER A 364 8.13 -34.03 25.44
N SER A 365 8.50 -35.13 24.75
CA SER A 365 7.61 -35.76 23.76
C SER A 365 6.34 -36.33 24.40
N GLU A 366 6.46 -36.91 25.60
CA GLU A 366 5.33 -37.50 26.34
C GLU A 366 4.26 -36.47 26.66
N LYS A 367 4.66 -35.29 27.13
CA LYS A 367 3.73 -34.19 27.41
C LYS A 367 3.04 -33.68 26.16
N ARG A 368 3.81 -33.49 25.08
CA ARG A 368 3.27 -33.12 23.77
C ARG A 368 2.22 -34.13 23.30
N ASP A 369 2.57 -35.40 23.29
CA ASP A 369 1.70 -36.47 22.79
C ASP A 369 0.45 -36.61 23.67
N ALA A 370 0.54 -36.41 24.99
CA ALA A 370 -0.60 -36.36 25.90
C ALA A 370 -1.56 -35.20 25.59
N ALA A 371 -1.02 -34.01 25.33
CA ALA A 371 -1.83 -32.83 24.93
C ALA A 371 -2.58 -33.07 23.62
N HIS A 372 -1.89 -33.62 22.62
CA HIS A 372 -2.50 -33.96 21.32
C HIS A 372 -3.56 -35.06 21.46
N ALA A 373 -3.31 -36.10 22.24
CA ALA A 373 -4.27 -37.18 22.52
C ALA A 373 -5.54 -36.60 23.20
N LYS A 374 -5.36 -35.75 24.21
CA LYS A 374 -6.47 -35.09 24.91
C LYS A 374 -7.33 -34.26 23.94
N PHE A 375 -6.74 -33.49 23.05
CA PHE A 375 -7.47 -32.71 22.05
C PHE A 375 -8.21 -33.62 21.08
N LYS A 376 -7.60 -34.70 20.62
CA LYS A 376 -8.22 -35.67 19.72
C LYS A 376 -9.43 -36.36 20.36
N GLU A 377 -9.33 -36.76 21.61
CA GLU A 377 -10.45 -37.34 22.38
C GLU A 377 -11.62 -36.33 22.54
N TRP A 378 -11.26 -35.08 22.86
CA TRP A 378 -12.26 -34.04 22.97
C TRP A 378 -12.99 -33.82 21.64
N LYS A 379 -12.24 -33.71 20.52
CA LYS A 379 -12.81 -33.54 19.18
C LYS A 379 -13.76 -34.67 18.82
N ALA A 380 -13.37 -35.93 19.04
CA ALA A 380 -14.19 -37.11 18.78
C ALA A 380 -15.51 -37.12 19.60
N LYS A 381 -15.52 -36.52 20.79
CA LYS A 381 -16.75 -36.35 21.60
C LYS A 381 -17.67 -35.26 21.04
N GLN A 382 -17.11 -34.23 20.35
CA GLN A 382 -17.95 -33.18 19.74
C GLN A 382 -18.62 -33.65 18.45
N GLU A 383 -17.93 -34.49 17.65
CA GLU A 383 -18.46 -35.05 16.40
C GLU A 383 -19.59 -36.07 16.61
N LYS A 384 -19.74 -36.59 17.83
CA LYS A 384 -20.83 -37.53 18.21
C LYS A 384 -22.09 -36.84 18.76
N LYS A 385 -22.02 -35.51 18.95
CA LYS A 385 -23.17 -34.70 19.43
C LYS A 385 -23.88 -34.02 18.26
#